data_f84adbcdaeeb1ee64cb6ed50adc201f3
#
_entry.id   f84adbcdaeeb1ee64cb6ed50adc201f3
#
_cell.length_a   1.000
_cell.length_b   1.000
_cell.length_c   1.000
_cell.angle_alpha   90.00
_cell.angle_beta   90.00
_cell.angle_gamma   90.00
#
_symmetry.space_group_name_H-M   'P 1'
#
loop_
_entity.id
_entity.type
_entity.pdbx_description
1 polymer ?
#
loop_
_entity_poly.entity_id
_entity_poly.type
_entity_poly.pdbx_seq_one_letter_code
_entity_poly.pdbx_strand_id
1 'polypeptide(L)'
;MHHSSTIKMKPSMKMADQIDSNPKLLLMLQHFNIDFRVGDLTVSQLCEEYDISVNLFVDIASLYKGFGAKKNHIYTKFDLQQVIDFLKNTHHYYRSDMYPKINCYIHQLQEKHPELELRLIEKFFNEYFTEVKEHLDYEDNIAFPYFIKLLNENNTNEARELYSSKEYTEHHSDIESKLHDLKNLLLKYVKIDNDLNLRKELFFALYELEYDLYIHSLIEESILIPSGLKIEGKENA
;
A
#
# COMPACT_ATOMS: atom_id res chain seq x y z
N MET A 1 24.28 -16.10 2.00
CA MET A 1 23.68 -15.88 3.34
C MET A 1 22.99 -14.53 3.33
N HIS A 2 21.68 -14.51 3.10
CA HIS A 2 20.91 -13.28 3.20
C HIS A 2 20.75 -12.94 4.70
N HIS A 3 21.64 -12.09 5.21
CA HIS A 3 21.38 -11.42 6.48
C HIS A 3 20.29 -10.40 6.20
N SER A 4 19.07 -10.65 6.64
CA SER A 4 18.03 -9.63 6.79
C SER A 4 18.63 -8.54 7.69
N SER A 5 19.15 -7.50 7.06
CA SER A 5 19.77 -6.37 7.77
C SER A 5 18.65 -5.56 8.43
N THR A 6 18.53 -5.69 9.73
CA THR A 6 17.67 -4.91 10.64
C THR A 6 18.09 -3.43 10.73
N ILE A 7 18.84 -2.92 9.75
CA ILE A 7 19.35 -1.54 9.75
C ILE A 7 18.32 -0.63 9.07
N LYS A 8 17.92 0.44 9.77
CA LYS A 8 17.12 1.51 9.17
C LYS A 8 17.84 2.12 7.97
N MET A 9 17.08 2.41 6.91
CA MET A 9 17.59 3.08 5.72
C MET A 9 18.16 4.47 6.10
N LYS A 10 19.30 4.84 5.49
CA LYS A 10 19.89 6.17 5.62
C LYS A 10 20.07 6.79 4.23
N PRO A 11 20.00 8.12 4.10
CA PRO A 11 20.14 8.81 2.82
C PRO A 11 21.45 8.51 2.07
N SER A 12 22.53 8.22 2.79
CA SER A 12 23.84 7.91 2.20
C SER A 12 24.03 6.47 1.73
N MET A 13 23.06 5.59 1.97
CA MET A 13 23.13 4.19 1.53
C MET A 13 22.83 4.08 0.04
N LYS A 14 23.47 3.14 -0.67
CA LYS A 14 23.18 2.84 -2.06
C LYS A 14 21.81 2.16 -2.16
N MET A 15 20.98 2.64 -3.10
CA MET A 15 19.61 2.09 -3.26
C MET A 15 19.64 0.64 -3.71
N ALA A 16 20.55 0.25 -4.61
CA ALA A 16 20.71 -1.14 -5.05
C ALA A 16 20.97 -2.10 -3.85
N ASP A 17 21.84 -1.73 -2.90
CA ASP A 17 22.09 -2.55 -1.71
C ASP A 17 20.86 -2.67 -0.81
N GLN A 18 20.03 -1.62 -0.78
CA GLN A 18 18.77 -1.64 0.00
C GLN A 18 17.75 -2.58 -0.63
N ILE A 19 17.63 -2.58 -1.96
CA ILE A 19 16.74 -3.49 -2.71
C ILE A 19 17.21 -4.94 -2.52
N ASP A 20 18.52 -5.21 -2.65
CA ASP A 20 19.09 -6.56 -2.45
C ASP A 20 18.81 -7.09 -1.04
N SER A 21 18.87 -6.23 -0.04
CA SER A 21 18.53 -6.58 1.35
C SER A 21 17.04 -6.77 1.61
N ASN A 22 16.18 -6.09 0.87
CA ASN A 22 14.72 -6.17 0.95
C ASN A 22 14.05 -5.93 -0.41
N PRO A 23 13.80 -6.98 -1.20
CA PRO A 23 13.18 -6.87 -2.54
C PRO A 23 11.79 -6.23 -2.55
N LYS A 24 11.08 -6.18 -1.41
CA LYS A 24 9.79 -5.50 -1.29
C LYS A 24 9.87 -3.98 -1.54
N LEU A 25 11.08 -3.40 -1.45
CA LEU A 25 11.31 -2.02 -1.84
C LEU A 25 11.07 -1.76 -3.33
N LEU A 26 11.01 -2.79 -4.18
CA LEU A 26 10.60 -2.64 -5.58
C LEU A 26 9.14 -2.16 -5.69
N LEU A 27 8.22 -2.66 -4.84
CA LEU A 27 6.85 -2.15 -4.77
C LEU A 27 6.84 -0.66 -4.40
N MET A 28 7.61 -0.29 -3.38
CA MET A 28 7.73 1.12 -2.98
C MET A 28 8.24 2.01 -4.13
N LEU A 29 9.28 1.58 -4.85
CA LEU A 29 9.79 2.31 -6.01
C LEU A 29 8.74 2.44 -7.10
N GLN A 30 8.01 1.36 -7.40
CA GLN A 30 6.90 1.37 -8.37
C GLN A 30 5.83 2.40 -7.98
N HIS A 31 5.45 2.47 -6.71
CA HIS A 31 4.44 3.44 -6.24
C HIS A 31 4.95 4.88 -6.23
N PHE A 32 6.25 5.10 -6.16
CA PHE A 32 6.87 6.40 -6.42
C PHE A 32 7.10 6.69 -7.92
N ASN A 33 6.71 5.80 -8.82
CA ASN A 33 7.02 5.87 -10.26
C ASN A 33 8.52 5.96 -10.57
N ILE A 34 9.36 5.30 -9.77
CA ILE A 34 10.80 5.23 -9.93
C ILE A 34 11.17 4.01 -10.78
N ASP A 35 12.00 4.20 -11.80
CA ASP A 35 12.58 3.10 -12.58
C ASP A 35 13.47 2.20 -11.71
N PHE A 36 13.42 0.88 -11.93
CA PHE A 36 14.21 -0.08 -11.15
C PHE A 36 15.70 -0.05 -11.47
N ARG A 37 16.11 0.66 -12.52
CA ARG A 37 17.51 0.90 -12.85
C ARG A 37 18.08 2.02 -11.98
N VAL A 38 18.35 1.73 -10.73
CA VAL A 38 18.86 2.70 -9.76
C VAL A 38 20.37 2.94 -9.83
N GLY A 39 21.13 2.16 -10.59
CA GLY A 39 22.58 2.30 -10.73
C GLY A 39 23.33 2.30 -9.39
N ASP A 40 24.33 3.15 -9.29
CA ASP A 40 25.10 3.35 -8.05
C ASP A 40 24.59 4.50 -7.16
N LEU A 41 23.37 5.01 -7.44
CA LEU A 41 22.81 6.13 -6.70
C LEU A 41 22.61 5.80 -5.22
N THR A 42 22.94 6.76 -4.37
CA THR A 42 22.49 6.76 -2.99
C THR A 42 21.00 7.07 -2.92
N VAL A 43 20.36 6.72 -1.80
CA VAL A 43 18.95 7.06 -1.54
C VAL A 43 18.71 8.56 -1.72
N SER A 44 19.61 9.41 -1.22
CA SER A 44 19.49 10.87 -1.37
C SER A 44 19.57 11.33 -2.81
N GLN A 45 20.51 10.78 -3.60
CA GLN A 45 20.65 11.11 -5.03
C GLN A 45 19.44 10.64 -5.85
N LEU A 46 18.92 9.45 -5.54
CA LEU A 46 17.70 8.94 -6.18
C LEU A 46 16.51 9.86 -5.89
N CYS A 47 16.33 10.27 -4.62
CA CYS A 47 15.27 11.20 -4.25
C CYS A 47 15.40 12.56 -4.94
N GLU A 48 16.63 13.07 -5.11
CA GLU A 48 16.90 14.31 -5.85
C GLU A 48 16.54 14.18 -7.35
N GLU A 49 16.87 13.05 -7.98
CA GLU A 49 16.57 12.79 -9.40
C GLU A 49 15.06 12.76 -9.69
N TYR A 50 14.26 12.24 -8.75
CA TYR A 50 12.81 12.09 -8.88
C TYR A 50 12.00 13.16 -8.13
N ASP A 51 12.64 14.21 -7.62
CA ASP A 51 12.00 15.29 -6.82
C ASP A 51 11.16 14.75 -5.66
N ILE A 52 11.73 13.80 -4.90
CA ILE A 52 11.07 13.16 -3.76
C ILE A 52 11.73 13.63 -2.45
N SER A 53 10.91 13.92 -1.45
CA SER A 53 11.40 14.22 -0.10
C SER A 53 12.18 13.04 0.48
N VAL A 54 13.46 13.26 0.75
CA VAL A 54 14.36 12.22 1.32
C VAL A 54 13.83 11.69 2.65
N ASN A 55 13.29 12.57 3.49
CA ASN A 55 12.75 12.17 4.80
C ASN A 55 11.51 11.29 4.64
N LEU A 56 10.57 11.70 3.78
CA LEU A 56 9.38 10.91 3.47
C LEU A 56 9.75 9.55 2.90
N PHE A 57 10.63 9.51 1.90
CA PHE A 57 11.11 8.27 1.29
C PHE A 57 11.69 7.30 2.31
N VAL A 58 12.56 7.79 3.22
CA VAL A 58 13.16 6.98 4.27
C VAL A 58 12.14 6.51 5.30
N ASP A 59 11.13 7.31 5.63
CA ASP A 59 10.07 6.94 6.57
C ASP A 59 9.16 5.86 5.96
N ILE A 60 8.73 6.00 4.70
CA ILE A 60 7.98 4.97 3.98
C ILE A 60 8.82 3.69 3.83
N ALA A 61 10.09 3.79 3.40
CA ALA A 61 10.99 2.65 3.31
C ALA A 61 11.17 1.92 4.65
N SER A 62 11.07 2.65 5.77
CA SER A 62 11.10 2.06 7.10
C SER A 62 9.89 1.16 7.36
N LEU A 63 8.69 1.54 6.89
CA LEU A 63 7.48 0.72 6.97
C LEU A 63 7.67 -0.58 6.16
N TYR A 64 8.16 -0.50 4.92
CA TYR A 64 8.48 -1.68 4.10
C TYR A 64 9.56 -2.59 4.72
N LYS A 65 10.35 -2.10 5.64
CA LYS A 65 11.36 -2.88 6.39
C LYS A 65 10.85 -3.38 7.74
N GLY A 66 9.56 -3.15 8.08
CA GLY A 66 8.94 -3.56 9.33
C GLY A 66 9.30 -2.68 10.54
N PHE A 67 9.84 -1.47 10.30
CA PHE A 67 10.01 -0.47 11.34
C PHE A 67 8.78 0.44 11.39
N GLY A 68 8.40 0.90 12.58
CA GLY A 68 7.36 1.94 12.70
C GLY A 68 7.82 3.28 12.11
N ALA A 69 6.86 4.11 11.70
CA ALA A 69 7.13 5.49 11.32
C ALA A 69 7.77 6.27 12.48
N LYS A 70 8.52 7.33 12.17
CA LYS A 70 9.08 8.19 13.21
C LYS A 70 7.96 8.92 13.94
N LYS A 71 7.88 8.72 15.24
CA LYS A 71 6.98 9.51 16.10
C LYS A 71 7.39 10.98 16.04
N ASN A 72 6.42 11.88 15.88
CA ASN A 72 6.60 13.34 15.86
C ASN A 72 7.37 13.93 14.66
N HIS A 73 7.42 13.22 13.52
CA HIS A 73 7.90 13.87 12.29
C HIS A 73 6.86 14.90 11.83
N ILE A 74 7.34 16.08 11.41
CA ILE A 74 6.49 17.12 10.82
C ILE A 74 6.69 17.03 9.31
N TYR A 75 5.65 16.61 8.60
CA TYR A 75 5.64 16.57 7.15
C TYR A 75 5.22 17.92 6.59
N THR A 76 5.89 18.37 5.54
CA THR A 76 5.54 19.58 4.81
C THR A 76 4.32 19.35 3.91
N LYS A 77 3.74 20.41 3.37
CA LYS A 77 2.68 20.30 2.36
C LYS A 77 3.14 19.49 1.15
N PHE A 78 4.38 19.65 0.73
CA PHE A 78 5.00 18.90 -0.36
C PHE A 78 5.08 17.40 -0.04
N ASP A 79 5.54 17.05 1.17
CA ASP A 79 5.58 15.65 1.61
C ASP A 79 4.20 15.00 1.58
N LEU A 80 3.18 15.69 2.07
CA LEU A 80 1.81 15.14 2.13
C LEU A 80 1.17 15.01 0.75
N GLN A 81 1.47 15.92 -0.18
CA GLN A 81 1.06 15.75 -1.58
C GLN A 81 1.69 14.48 -2.16
N GLN A 82 2.99 14.25 -1.91
CA GLN A 82 3.67 13.03 -2.37
C GLN A 82 3.12 11.75 -1.74
N VAL A 83 2.68 11.80 -0.46
CA VAL A 83 1.98 10.68 0.19
C VAL A 83 0.69 10.35 -0.55
N ILE A 84 -0.13 11.37 -0.85
CA ILE A 84 -1.40 11.18 -1.57
C ILE A 84 -1.15 10.62 -2.98
N ASP A 85 -0.15 11.13 -3.69
CA ASP A 85 0.21 10.63 -5.02
C ASP A 85 0.70 9.19 -4.97
N PHE A 86 1.50 8.83 -3.96
CA PHE A 86 1.92 7.46 -3.68
C PHE A 86 0.73 6.53 -3.44
N LEU A 87 -0.21 6.91 -2.56
CA LEU A 87 -1.40 6.13 -2.24
C LEU A 87 -2.31 5.96 -3.47
N LYS A 88 -2.47 6.97 -4.32
CA LYS A 88 -3.19 6.85 -5.59
C LYS A 88 -2.52 5.88 -6.56
N ASN A 89 -1.19 5.83 -6.59
CA ASN A 89 -0.46 4.87 -7.41
C ASN A 89 -0.64 3.44 -6.89
N THR A 90 -0.73 3.21 -5.57
CA THR A 90 -1.10 1.91 -5.02
C THR A 90 -2.52 1.51 -5.43
N HIS A 91 -3.50 2.43 -5.41
CA HIS A 91 -4.87 2.17 -5.90
C HIS A 91 -4.89 1.73 -7.37
N HIS A 92 -4.11 2.44 -8.21
CA HIS A 92 -3.97 2.05 -9.62
C HIS A 92 -3.40 0.64 -9.76
N TYR A 93 -2.34 0.34 -9.02
CA TYR A 93 -1.70 -0.98 -9.01
C TYR A 93 -2.67 -2.09 -8.58
N TYR A 94 -3.46 -1.88 -7.52
CA TYR A 94 -4.44 -2.87 -7.08
C TYR A 94 -5.51 -3.15 -8.13
N ARG A 95 -6.04 -2.10 -8.78
CA ARG A 95 -7.11 -2.21 -9.77
C ARG A 95 -6.64 -2.76 -11.10
N SER A 96 -5.47 -2.32 -11.57
CA SER A 96 -5.01 -2.54 -12.95
C SER A 96 -4.08 -3.74 -13.10
N ASP A 97 -3.33 -4.10 -12.04
CA ASP A 97 -2.34 -5.16 -12.08
C ASP A 97 -2.73 -6.35 -11.19
N MET A 98 -2.94 -6.12 -9.89
CA MET A 98 -3.09 -7.20 -8.93
C MET A 98 -4.42 -7.94 -9.04
N TYR A 99 -5.53 -7.21 -9.13
CA TYR A 99 -6.84 -7.83 -9.28
C TYR A 99 -6.95 -8.68 -10.55
N PRO A 100 -6.63 -8.18 -11.76
CA PRO A 100 -6.65 -8.99 -12.97
C PRO A 100 -5.70 -10.19 -12.91
N LYS A 101 -4.51 -10.03 -12.33
CA LYS A 101 -3.51 -11.09 -12.17
C LYS A 101 -4.04 -12.24 -11.31
N ILE A 102 -4.60 -11.92 -10.14
CA ILE A 102 -5.14 -12.92 -9.21
C ILE A 102 -6.36 -13.62 -9.83
N ASN A 103 -7.28 -12.85 -10.44
CA ASN A 103 -8.43 -13.41 -11.15
C ASN A 103 -8.02 -14.36 -12.27
N CYS A 104 -7.00 -14.01 -13.05
CA CYS A 104 -6.47 -14.86 -14.10
C CYS A 104 -5.96 -16.20 -13.54
N TYR A 105 -5.25 -16.18 -12.41
CA TYR A 105 -4.78 -17.42 -11.78
C TYR A 105 -5.93 -18.27 -11.23
N ILE A 106 -6.92 -17.67 -10.61
CA ILE A 106 -8.12 -18.39 -10.12
C ILE A 106 -8.88 -19.02 -11.30
N HIS A 107 -9.08 -18.26 -12.37
CA HIS A 107 -9.77 -18.75 -13.57
C HIS A 107 -9.02 -19.93 -14.25
N GLN A 108 -7.69 -19.82 -14.40
CA GLN A 108 -6.88 -20.91 -14.94
C GLN A 108 -6.94 -22.17 -14.06
N LEU A 109 -7.03 -22.03 -12.74
CA LEU A 109 -7.23 -23.17 -11.85
C LEU A 109 -8.61 -23.79 -12.03
N GLN A 110 -9.66 -22.99 -12.19
CA GLN A 110 -11.02 -23.49 -12.42
C GLN A 110 -11.19 -24.23 -13.75
N GLU A 111 -10.55 -23.73 -14.81
CA GLU A 111 -10.58 -24.42 -16.12
C GLU A 111 -10.01 -25.84 -16.05
N LYS A 112 -9.01 -26.04 -15.20
CA LYS A 112 -8.36 -27.34 -15.00
C LYS A 112 -9.02 -28.19 -13.92
N HIS A 113 -9.63 -27.56 -12.95
CA HIS A 113 -10.22 -28.15 -11.75
C HIS A 113 -11.62 -27.55 -11.52
N PRO A 114 -12.67 -28.04 -12.21
CA PRO A 114 -14.01 -27.43 -12.18
C PRO A 114 -14.81 -27.74 -10.92
N GLU A 115 -14.13 -27.96 -9.79
CA GLU A 115 -14.74 -28.23 -8.49
C GLU A 115 -15.49 -26.99 -7.95
N LEU A 116 -16.52 -27.26 -7.13
CA LEU A 116 -17.38 -26.23 -6.56
C LEU A 116 -16.58 -25.26 -5.69
N GLU A 117 -15.59 -25.75 -4.97
CA GLU A 117 -14.76 -25.00 -4.05
C GLU A 117 -14.03 -23.85 -4.75
N LEU A 118 -13.50 -24.06 -5.94
CA LEU A 118 -12.81 -23.01 -6.70
C LEU A 118 -13.76 -21.96 -7.23
N ARG A 119 -15.01 -22.32 -7.57
CA ARG A 119 -16.04 -21.33 -7.95
C ARG A 119 -16.43 -20.46 -6.76
N LEU A 120 -16.50 -21.04 -5.57
CA LEU A 120 -16.75 -20.28 -4.34
C LEU A 120 -15.60 -19.33 -4.00
N ILE A 121 -14.34 -19.75 -4.24
CA ILE A 121 -13.15 -18.91 -4.08
C ILE A 121 -13.19 -17.71 -5.03
N GLU A 122 -13.50 -17.93 -6.32
CA GLU A 122 -13.64 -16.83 -7.28
C GLU A 122 -14.72 -15.85 -6.86
N LYS A 123 -15.90 -16.37 -6.50
CA LYS A 123 -17.00 -15.53 -6.03
C LYS A 123 -16.58 -14.70 -4.81
N PHE A 124 -15.97 -15.34 -3.81
CA PHE A 124 -15.50 -14.66 -2.61
C PHE A 124 -14.45 -13.58 -2.94
N PHE A 125 -13.48 -13.87 -3.81
CA PHE A 125 -12.47 -12.92 -4.21
C PHE A 125 -13.06 -11.72 -4.95
N ASN A 126 -14.04 -11.94 -5.83
CA ASN A 126 -14.72 -10.86 -6.55
C ASN A 126 -15.58 -9.99 -5.61
N GLU A 127 -16.27 -10.58 -4.65
CA GLU A 127 -17.02 -9.85 -3.61
C GLU A 127 -16.08 -9.03 -2.74
N TYR A 128 -15.00 -9.64 -2.26
CA TYR A 128 -13.94 -8.96 -1.52
C TYR A 128 -13.37 -7.76 -2.30
N PHE A 129 -13.01 -7.97 -3.57
CA PHE A 129 -12.43 -6.88 -4.34
C PHE A 129 -13.43 -5.78 -4.70
N THR A 130 -14.72 -6.08 -4.74
CA THR A 130 -15.76 -5.06 -4.88
C THR A 130 -15.74 -4.12 -3.66
N GLU A 131 -15.63 -4.65 -2.45
CA GLU A 131 -15.51 -3.85 -1.22
C GLU A 131 -14.19 -3.03 -1.20
N VAL A 132 -13.07 -3.66 -1.59
CA VAL A 132 -11.79 -2.94 -1.74
C VAL A 132 -11.96 -1.77 -2.70
N LYS A 133 -12.58 -1.99 -3.86
CA LYS A 133 -12.80 -0.95 -4.87
C LYS A 133 -13.67 0.20 -4.34
N GLU A 134 -14.74 -0.11 -3.62
CA GLU A 134 -15.61 0.91 -3.00
C GLU A 134 -14.83 1.76 -1.99
N HIS A 135 -13.98 1.13 -1.19
CA HIS A 135 -13.09 1.82 -0.25
C HIS A 135 -12.10 2.74 -0.97
N LEU A 136 -11.37 2.23 -1.97
CA LEU A 136 -10.43 3.03 -2.76
C LEU A 136 -11.14 4.18 -3.53
N ASP A 137 -12.37 3.95 -4.01
CA ASP A 137 -13.18 4.99 -4.68
C ASP A 137 -13.59 6.10 -3.69
N TYR A 138 -13.89 5.74 -2.44
CA TYR A 138 -14.16 6.72 -1.37
C TYR A 138 -12.92 7.57 -1.08
N GLU A 139 -11.75 6.97 -0.98
CA GLU A 139 -10.49 7.69 -0.74
C GLU A 139 -10.13 8.62 -1.90
N ASP A 140 -10.20 8.13 -3.13
CA ASP A 140 -9.88 8.91 -4.32
C ASP A 140 -10.83 10.10 -4.53
N ASN A 141 -12.12 9.95 -4.20
CA ASN A 141 -13.14 10.95 -4.51
C ASN A 141 -13.51 11.86 -3.34
N ILE A 142 -13.26 11.42 -2.08
CA ILE A 142 -13.67 12.16 -0.88
C ILE A 142 -12.47 12.49 0.00
N ALA A 143 -11.73 11.46 0.48
CA ALA A 143 -10.70 11.66 1.49
C ALA A 143 -9.48 12.42 0.95
N PHE A 144 -8.89 11.97 -0.16
CA PHE A 144 -7.71 12.63 -0.73
C PHE A 144 -7.99 14.06 -1.23
N PRO A 145 -9.11 14.36 -1.91
CA PRO A 145 -9.50 15.74 -2.20
C PRO A 145 -9.64 16.61 -0.96
N TYR A 146 -10.16 16.07 0.15
CA TYR A 146 -10.22 16.79 1.42
C TYR A 146 -8.82 17.15 1.94
N PHE A 147 -7.90 16.17 2.00
CA PHE A 147 -6.52 16.44 2.43
C PHE A 147 -5.82 17.43 1.51
N ILE A 148 -5.99 17.34 0.20
CA ILE A 148 -5.44 18.31 -0.77
C ILE A 148 -5.99 19.72 -0.51
N LYS A 149 -7.29 19.86 -0.27
CA LYS A 149 -7.93 21.13 0.07
C LYS A 149 -7.37 21.69 1.37
N LEU A 150 -7.23 20.84 2.41
CA LEU A 150 -6.65 21.21 3.70
C LEU A 150 -5.21 21.74 3.57
N LEU A 151 -4.42 21.19 2.62
CA LEU A 151 -3.06 21.64 2.33
C LEU A 151 -3.02 23.00 1.61
N ASN A 152 -3.99 23.32 0.76
CA ASN A 152 -3.97 24.47 -0.13
C ASN A 152 -4.64 25.72 0.45
N GLU A 153 -5.58 25.56 1.37
CA GLU A 153 -6.34 26.70 1.91
C GLU A 153 -5.67 27.32 3.13
N ASN A 154 -5.54 28.68 3.11
CA ASN A 154 -5.18 29.44 4.29
C ASN A 154 -6.38 29.55 5.29
N ASN A 155 -7.56 29.07 4.92
CA ASN A 155 -8.79 29.15 5.68
C ASN A 155 -9.39 27.75 5.89
N THR A 156 -8.88 27.06 6.89
CA THR A 156 -9.24 25.67 7.22
C THR A 156 -10.68 25.49 7.71
N ASN A 157 -11.43 26.57 7.97
CA ASN A 157 -12.76 26.48 8.59
C ASN A 157 -13.83 25.90 7.64
N GLU A 158 -13.85 26.30 6.36
CA GLU A 158 -14.84 25.77 5.41
C GLU A 158 -14.61 24.30 5.04
N ALA A 159 -13.35 23.87 4.97
CA ALA A 159 -13.03 22.46 4.73
C ALA A 159 -13.45 21.58 5.92
N ARG A 160 -13.31 22.09 7.14
CA ARG A 160 -13.63 21.38 8.39
C ARG A 160 -15.13 21.16 8.64
N GLU A 161 -16.01 21.97 8.03
CA GLU A 161 -17.46 21.81 8.17
C GLU A 161 -18.01 20.63 7.36
N LEU A 162 -17.28 20.15 6.34
CA LEU A 162 -17.75 19.16 5.39
C LEU A 162 -17.17 17.76 5.63
N TYR A 163 -16.01 17.66 6.27
CA TYR A 163 -15.31 16.38 6.49
C TYR A 163 -14.19 16.55 7.54
N SER A 164 -13.69 15.45 8.11
CA SER A 164 -12.58 15.47 9.08
C SER A 164 -11.71 14.24 9.00
N SER A 165 -10.43 14.38 9.41
CA SER A 165 -9.51 13.24 9.53
C SER A 165 -10.04 12.13 10.48
N LYS A 166 -10.92 12.49 11.43
CA LYS A 166 -11.58 11.53 12.31
C LYS A 166 -12.61 10.68 11.55
N GLU A 167 -13.43 11.30 10.70
CA GLU A 167 -14.40 10.58 9.86
C GLU A 167 -13.69 9.62 8.91
N TYR A 168 -12.53 9.99 8.39
CA TYR A 168 -11.69 9.09 7.61
C TYR A 168 -11.30 7.84 8.41
N THR A 169 -10.83 8.01 9.65
CA THR A 169 -10.47 6.89 10.52
C THR A 169 -11.65 5.94 10.81
N GLU A 170 -12.87 6.48 10.90
CA GLU A 170 -14.08 5.69 11.16
C GLU A 170 -14.54 4.89 9.92
N HIS A 171 -14.13 5.30 8.73
CA HIS A 171 -14.41 4.59 7.46
C HIS A 171 -13.39 3.50 7.13
N HIS A 172 -12.28 3.41 7.85
CA HIS A 172 -11.28 2.36 7.66
C HIS A 172 -11.91 0.99 7.94
N SER A 173 -12.17 0.23 6.89
CA SER A 173 -12.74 -1.11 6.98
C SER A 173 -11.62 -2.15 7.12
N ASP A 174 -11.92 -3.28 7.77
CA ASP A 174 -11.00 -4.40 7.95
C ASP A 174 -10.88 -5.24 6.65
N ILE A 175 -10.35 -4.59 5.61
CA ILE A 175 -10.15 -5.20 4.29
C ILE A 175 -9.09 -6.31 4.36
N GLU A 176 -8.11 -6.18 5.24
CA GLU A 176 -6.99 -7.11 5.35
C GLU A 176 -7.41 -8.48 5.90
N SER A 177 -8.36 -8.52 6.84
CA SER A 177 -8.81 -9.78 7.46
C SER A 177 -9.47 -10.71 6.46
N LYS A 178 -10.27 -10.20 5.53
CA LYS A 178 -10.94 -11.00 4.50
C LYS A 178 -9.96 -11.65 3.52
N LEU A 179 -8.89 -10.96 3.14
CA LEU A 179 -7.85 -11.53 2.29
C LEU A 179 -7.06 -12.61 3.01
N HIS A 180 -6.80 -12.41 4.30
CA HIS A 180 -6.21 -13.43 5.16
C HIS A 180 -7.10 -14.70 5.24
N ASP A 181 -8.40 -14.54 5.39
CA ASP A 181 -9.36 -15.64 5.41
C ASP A 181 -9.40 -16.40 4.09
N LEU A 182 -9.37 -15.70 2.95
CA LEU A 182 -9.28 -16.32 1.64
C LEU A 182 -8.04 -17.20 1.49
N LYS A 183 -6.87 -16.70 1.90
CA LYS A 183 -5.63 -17.49 1.87
C LYS A 183 -5.72 -18.71 2.78
N ASN A 184 -6.30 -18.57 3.97
CA ASN A 184 -6.52 -19.68 4.88
C ASN A 184 -7.45 -20.74 4.30
N LEU A 185 -8.53 -20.34 3.63
CA LEU A 185 -9.43 -21.26 2.94
C LEU A 185 -8.69 -22.06 1.85
N LEU A 186 -7.92 -21.35 1.00
CA LEU A 186 -7.12 -21.98 -0.05
C LEU A 186 -6.07 -22.95 0.50
N LEU A 187 -5.39 -22.59 1.58
CA LEU A 187 -4.33 -23.42 2.18
C LEU A 187 -4.86 -24.65 2.89
N LYS A 188 -6.00 -24.53 3.58
CA LYS A 188 -6.46 -25.56 4.53
C LYS A 188 -7.53 -26.49 3.96
N TYR A 189 -8.37 -25.97 3.03
CA TYR A 189 -9.59 -26.69 2.66
C TYR A 189 -9.72 -26.96 1.18
N VAL A 190 -9.04 -26.22 0.30
CA VAL A 190 -9.13 -26.43 -1.13
C VAL A 190 -8.08 -27.45 -1.57
N LYS A 191 -8.54 -28.66 -1.86
CA LYS A 191 -7.68 -29.73 -2.37
C LYS A 191 -7.61 -29.63 -3.89
N ILE A 192 -6.46 -29.30 -4.41
CA ILE A 192 -6.14 -29.31 -5.84
C ILE A 192 -4.99 -30.28 -6.05
N ASP A 193 -5.22 -31.33 -6.80
CA ASP A 193 -4.18 -32.25 -7.21
C ASP A 193 -3.47 -31.68 -8.44
N ASN A 194 -2.14 -31.68 -8.44
CA ASN A 194 -1.30 -31.10 -9.50
C ASN A 194 -1.27 -29.55 -9.56
N ASP A 195 -0.80 -28.98 -10.65
CA ASP A 195 -0.69 -27.54 -10.90
C ASP A 195 0.02 -26.72 -9.80
N LEU A 196 1.02 -27.29 -9.14
CA LEU A 196 1.77 -26.66 -8.05
C LEU A 196 2.35 -25.29 -8.43
N ASN A 197 2.80 -25.11 -9.69
CA ASN A 197 3.34 -23.82 -10.13
C ASN A 197 2.25 -22.74 -10.17
N LEU A 198 1.09 -23.05 -10.76
CA LEU A 198 -0.01 -22.08 -10.84
C LEU A 198 -0.53 -21.72 -9.44
N ARG A 199 -0.67 -22.70 -8.55
CA ARG A 199 -1.04 -22.46 -7.14
C ARG A 199 -0.02 -21.59 -6.42
N LYS A 200 1.28 -21.85 -6.63
CA LYS A 200 2.37 -21.04 -6.05
C LYS A 200 2.29 -19.59 -6.52
N GLU A 201 2.08 -19.35 -7.83
CA GLU A 201 1.93 -17.98 -8.36
C GLU A 201 0.69 -17.27 -7.78
N LEU A 202 -0.44 -17.98 -7.65
CA LEU A 202 -1.62 -17.43 -6.98
C LEU A 202 -1.32 -17.03 -5.54
N PHE A 203 -0.67 -17.89 -4.76
CA PHE A 203 -0.32 -17.57 -3.37
C PHE A 203 0.65 -16.39 -3.28
N PHE A 204 1.68 -16.34 -4.14
CA PHE A 204 2.59 -15.20 -4.14
C PHE A 204 1.88 -13.89 -4.46
N ALA A 205 0.96 -13.88 -5.43
CA ALA A 205 0.17 -12.72 -5.74
C ALA A 205 -0.76 -12.30 -4.57
N LEU A 206 -1.40 -13.24 -3.89
CA LEU A 206 -2.22 -12.95 -2.70
C LEU A 206 -1.39 -12.42 -1.52
N TYR A 207 -0.19 -12.97 -1.28
CA TYR A 207 0.71 -12.48 -0.24
C TYR A 207 1.29 -11.09 -0.58
N GLU A 208 1.57 -10.82 -1.86
CA GLU A 208 2.02 -9.52 -2.33
C GLU A 208 0.95 -8.46 -2.12
N LEU A 209 -0.30 -8.75 -2.53
CA LEU A 209 -1.45 -7.86 -2.33
C LEU A 209 -1.71 -7.58 -0.84
N GLU A 210 -1.77 -8.61 0.01
CA GLU A 210 -1.98 -8.44 1.45
C GLU A 210 -0.90 -7.59 2.10
N TYR A 211 0.35 -7.85 1.74
CA TYR A 211 1.47 -7.09 2.28
C TYR A 211 1.41 -5.63 1.85
N ASP A 212 1.10 -5.36 0.60
CA ASP A 212 1.08 -4.00 0.08
C ASP A 212 -0.12 -3.21 0.61
N LEU A 213 -1.30 -3.81 0.73
CA LEU A 213 -2.46 -3.23 1.42
C LEU A 213 -2.13 -2.89 2.88
N TYR A 214 -1.45 -3.79 3.59
CA TYR A 214 -1.01 -3.52 4.97
C TYR A 214 -0.06 -2.32 5.06
N ILE A 215 0.91 -2.18 4.14
CA ILE A 215 1.79 -1.01 4.10
C ILE A 215 1.02 0.25 3.74
N HIS A 216 0.04 0.16 2.82
CA HIS A 216 -0.85 1.24 2.45
C HIS A 216 -1.58 1.79 3.70
N SER A 217 -2.29 0.92 4.44
CA SER A 217 -2.95 1.31 5.70
C SER A 217 -1.99 1.91 6.72
N LEU A 218 -0.78 1.35 6.86
CA LEU A 218 0.24 1.91 7.77
C LEU A 218 0.68 3.32 7.37
N ILE A 219 0.78 3.63 6.08
CA ILE A 219 1.12 4.99 5.61
C ILE A 219 -0.01 5.96 5.96
N GLU A 220 -1.25 5.57 5.78
CA GLU A 220 -2.41 6.39 6.14
C GLU A 220 -2.47 6.64 7.64
N GLU A 221 -2.40 5.59 8.44
CA GLU A 221 -2.49 5.67 9.91
C GLU A 221 -1.31 6.39 10.55
N SER A 222 -0.10 6.26 10.00
CA SER A 222 1.11 6.79 10.64
C SER A 222 1.62 8.10 10.04
N ILE A 223 1.18 8.47 8.83
CA ILE A 223 1.64 9.68 8.12
C ILE A 223 0.48 10.59 7.76
N LEU A 224 -0.50 10.13 6.98
CA LEU A 224 -1.54 10.99 6.41
C LEU A 224 -2.51 11.50 7.47
N ILE A 225 -3.14 10.60 8.24
CA ILE A 225 -4.13 10.93 9.27
C ILE A 225 -3.53 11.82 10.36
N PRO A 226 -2.37 11.47 10.99
CA PRO A 226 -1.78 12.33 12.02
C PRO A 226 -1.40 13.71 11.50
N SER A 227 -0.97 13.81 10.25
CA SER A 227 -0.64 15.10 9.63
C SER A 227 -1.87 15.95 9.39
N GLY A 228 -2.98 15.33 8.95
CA GLY A 228 -4.27 16.01 8.81
C GLY A 228 -4.76 16.58 10.14
N LEU A 229 -4.76 15.76 11.19
CA LEU A 229 -5.14 16.16 12.55
C LEU A 229 -4.31 17.34 13.07
N LYS A 230 -3.00 17.37 12.78
CA LYS A 230 -2.13 18.51 13.13
C LYS A 230 -2.54 19.79 12.43
N ILE A 231 -2.78 19.72 11.12
CA ILE A 231 -3.22 20.87 10.32
C ILE A 231 -4.60 21.36 10.80
N GLU A 232 -5.49 20.44 11.18
CA GLU A 232 -6.78 20.76 11.77
C GLU A 232 -6.69 21.38 13.17
N GLY A 233 -5.55 21.29 13.85
CA GLY A 233 -5.38 21.73 15.24
C GLY A 233 -6.08 20.84 16.27
N LYS A 234 -6.29 19.55 15.94
CA LYS A 234 -7.02 18.58 16.76
C LYS A 234 -6.10 17.54 17.43
N GLU A 235 -4.79 17.73 17.41
CA GLU A 235 -3.80 16.76 17.91
C GLU A 235 -3.87 16.47 19.43
N ASN A 236 -4.68 17.24 20.20
CA ASN A 236 -4.79 17.15 21.67
C ASN A 236 -6.24 16.99 22.17
N ALA A 237 -7.13 16.39 21.43
CA ALA A 237 -8.50 16.13 21.87
C ALA A 237 -8.73 14.65 22.15
#